data_1d3113f161b2b7d4546347084986c5f3
#
_entry.id   1d3113f161b2b7d4546347084986c5f3
#
_cell.length_a   1.000
_cell.length_b   1.000
_cell.length_c   1.000
_cell.angle_alpha   90.00
_cell.angle_beta   90.00
_cell.angle_gamma   90.00
#
_symmetry.space_group_name_H-M   'P 1'
#
loop_
_entity.id
_entity.type
_entity.pdbx_description
1 polymer ?
#
loop_
_entity_poly.entity_id
_entity_poly.type
_entity_poly.pdbx_seq_one_letter_code
_entity_poly.pdbx_strand_id
1 'polypeptide(L)'
;MFNYQSFAEVFAFDPECSYDEETVSMIERNRKDMEGLFIDRVVKETGIVRPAKHYPPKSNNGFRTLHKAIIESSGADHTKISILYYLLLTFDFPTGKRDYSLALEQSTFLPQKYQIFMKGLWHMDRKEFEAAVQYLTHPSLIPTFADEILEVLVRKSKDDLTLALAYYHTAQPTLTSRSAIECFFSAIARTSVTDAFYFTRSQPQHSQQHMFEMLVSVVLNNSPKDLVADRSLELVSLPLSLEENAWFEEYLLYGDGRALKKSKDTVLMRKIGTGNFIDALSMRGINSRSIGNLDWNNLSDGIKHGLGPRIDG
;
A
#
# COMPACT_ATOMS: atom_id res chain seq x y z
N MET A 1 5.25 39.59 -19.96
CA MET A 1 5.79 38.45 -19.23
C MET A 1 4.73 37.98 -18.26
N PHE A 2 4.30 36.72 -18.33
CA PHE A 2 3.22 36.20 -17.49
C PHE A 2 3.61 36.27 -16.00
N ASN A 3 2.71 36.83 -15.20
CA ASN A 3 2.94 36.99 -13.76
C ASN A 3 1.97 36.11 -12.96
N TYR A 4 2.45 34.94 -12.50
CA TYR A 4 1.66 34.01 -11.69
C TYR A 4 1.24 34.59 -10.31
N GLN A 5 1.84 35.72 -9.89
CA GLN A 5 1.46 36.44 -8.68
C GLN A 5 0.18 37.28 -8.91
N SER A 6 -0.18 37.55 -10.17
CA SER A 6 -1.42 38.26 -10.53
C SER A 6 -2.58 37.28 -10.63
N PHE A 7 -3.57 37.41 -9.76
CA PHE A 7 -4.79 36.61 -9.82
C PHE A 7 -5.48 36.72 -11.18
N ALA A 8 -5.55 37.93 -11.74
CA ALA A 8 -6.22 38.19 -13.02
C ALA A 8 -5.50 37.54 -14.21
N GLU A 9 -4.17 37.30 -14.14
CA GLU A 9 -3.46 36.61 -15.19
C GLU A 9 -3.60 35.08 -15.09
N VAL A 10 -3.63 34.52 -13.87
CA VAL A 10 -3.79 33.09 -13.65
C VAL A 10 -5.23 32.63 -13.93
N PHE A 11 -6.22 33.40 -13.52
CA PHE A 11 -7.67 33.10 -13.64
C PHE A 11 -8.38 34.06 -14.61
N ALA A 12 -7.70 34.45 -15.70
CA ALA A 12 -8.21 35.41 -16.70
C ALA A 12 -9.49 34.95 -17.43
N PHE A 13 -9.78 33.65 -17.39
CA PHE A 13 -10.87 33.04 -18.13
C PHE A 13 -12.25 33.26 -17.51
N ASP A 14 -12.33 33.58 -16.21
CA ASP A 14 -13.60 33.77 -15.51
C ASP A 14 -13.47 34.85 -14.42
N PRO A 15 -14.15 36.01 -14.58
CA PRO A 15 -14.18 37.05 -13.56
C PRO A 15 -14.83 36.61 -12.25
N GLU A 16 -15.73 35.62 -12.29
CA GLU A 16 -16.41 35.01 -11.14
C GLU A 16 -15.90 33.59 -10.85
N CYS A 17 -14.59 33.38 -11.01
CA CYS A 17 -13.95 32.08 -10.83
C CYS A 17 -14.42 31.37 -9.55
N SER A 18 -15.13 30.25 -9.72
CA SER A 18 -15.55 29.37 -8.62
C SER A 18 -15.72 27.93 -9.11
N TYR A 19 -15.53 26.96 -8.23
CA TYR A 19 -15.97 25.60 -8.51
C TYR A 19 -17.48 25.48 -8.36
N ASP A 20 -18.11 24.61 -9.14
CA ASP A 20 -19.51 24.26 -8.94
C ASP A 20 -19.75 23.50 -7.62
N GLU A 21 -20.98 23.46 -7.15
CA GLU A 21 -21.34 22.81 -5.89
C GLU A 21 -21.07 21.29 -5.91
N GLU A 22 -21.18 20.65 -7.06
CA GLU A 22 -20.93 19.23 -7.22
C GLU A 22 -19.44 18.93 -7.04
N THR A 23 -18.58 19.70 -7.69
CA THR A 23 -17.10 19.61 -7.54
C THR A 23 -16.67 19.85 -6.08
N VAL A 24 -17.20 20.89 -5.43
CA VAL A 24 -16.89 21.18 -4.02
C VAL A 24 -17.31 20.01 -3.13
N SER A 25 -18.53 19.50 -3.31
CA SER A 25 -19.06 18.38 -2.53
C SER A 25 -18.27 17.10 -2.75
N MET A 26 -17.81 16.83 -3.98
CA MET A 26 -16.96 15.71 -4.31
C MET A 26 -15.60 15.81 -3.60
N ILE A 27 -14.96 16.96 -3.65
CA ILE A 27 -13.66 17.22 -2.99
C ILE A 27 -13.78 17.03 -1.48
N GLU A 28 -14.82 17.59 -0.84
CA GLU A 28 -15.03 17.47 0.60
C GLU A 28 -15.31 16.01 1.02
N ARG A 29 -16.09 15.27 0.25
CA ARG A 29 -16.34 13.85 0.46
C ARG A 29 -15.07 13.02 0.33
N ASN A 30 -14.27 13.24 -0.73
CA ASN A 30 -13.02 12.52 -0.95
C ASN A 30 -12.02 12.81 0.15
N ARG A 31 -11.93 14.07 0.63
CA ARG A 31 -11.08 14.42 1.78
C ARG A 31 -11.46 13.64 3.03
N LYS A 32 -12.77 13.53 3.32
CA LYS A 32 -13.25 12.75 4.47
C LYS A 32 -12.92 11.27 4.33
N ASP A 33 -13.15 10.72 3.14
CA ASP A 33 -12.96 9.31 2.88
C ASP A 33 -11.48 8.88 2.89
N MET A 34 -10.55 9.77 2.51
CA MET A 34 -9.10 9.50 2.45
C MET A 34 -8.35 10.06 3.67
N GLU A 35 -9.07 10.61 4.66
CA GLU A 35 -8.47 11.24 5.86
C GLU A 35 -7.53 12.42 5.53
N GLY A 36 -7.77 13.06 4.38
CA GLY A 36 -6.99 14.17 3.85
C GLY A 36 -6.71 14.01 2.36
N LEU A 37 -6.47 15.11 1.67
CA LEU A 37 -6.10 15.12 0.25
C LEU A 37 -4.59 15.24 0.10
N PHE A 38 -4.06 14.76 -1.02
CA PHE A 38 -2.64 14.94 -1.35
C PHE A 38 -2.31 16.40 -1.60
N ILE A 39 -3.21 17.15 -2.22
CA ILE A 39 -3.03 18.60 -2.35
C ILE A 39 -2.91 19.31 -1.00
N ASP A 40 -3.62 18.87 0.03
CA ASP A 40 -3.53 19.44 1.37
C ASP A 40 -2.10 19.26 1.94
N ARG A 41 -1.43 18.15 1.62
CA ARG A 41 -0.05 17.88 2.02
C ARG A 41 0.93 18.82 1.31
N VAL A 42 0.79 18.96 -0.01
CA VAL A 42 1.62 19.88 -0.81
C VAL A 42 1.46 21.32 -0.31
N VAL A 43 0.24 21.77 -0.07
CA VAL A 43 -0.05 23.12 0.45
C VAL A 43 0.52 23.30 1.86
N LYS A 44 0.47 22.27 2.70
CA LYS A 44 1.05 22.32 4.05
C LYS A 44 2.58 22.48 4.01
N GLU A 45 3.26 21.83 3.07
CA GLU A 45 4.73 21.99 2.89
C GLU A 45 5.15 23.42 2.55
N THR A 46 4.26 24.22 1.97
CA THR A 46 4.52 25.64 1.71
C THR A 46 4.36 26.54 2.94
N GLY A 47 4.01 25.97 4.11
CA GLY A 47 3.82 26.70 5.37
C GLY A 47 2.37 27.10 5.66
N ILE A 48 1.41 26.73 4.81
CA ILE A 48 -0.02 26.98 5.06
C ILE A 48 -0.53 25.92 6.04
N VAL A 49 -0.71 26.28 7.30
CA VAL A 49 -0.97 25.33 8.41
C VAL A 49 -2.32 24.61 8.29
N ARG A 50 -3.34 25.25 7.70
CA ARG A 50 -4.71 24.69 7.62
C ARG A 50 -5.24 24.72 6.18
N PRO A 51 -4.73 23.86 5.28
CA PRO A 51 -5.14 23.81 3.87
C PRO A 51 -6.66 23.67 3.69
N ALA A 52 -7.29 22.80 4.46
CA ALA A 52 -8.74 22.54 4.40
C ALA A 52 -9.64 23.77 4.67
N LYS A 53 -9.10 24.85 5.23
CA LYS A 53 -9.85 26.13 5.35
C LYS A 53 -9.90 26.92 4.07
N HIS A 54 -8.93 26.71 3.18
CA HIS A 54 -8.76 27.47 1.95
C HIS A 54 -9.18 26.67 0.71
N TYR A 55 -9.04 25.35 0.75
CA TYR A 55 -9.39 24.46 -0.35
C TYR A 55 -10.46 23.44 0.07
N PRO A 56 -11.49 23.15 -0.73
CA PRO A 56 -11.84 23.80 -1.98
C PRO A 56 -12.41 25.21 -1.76
N PRO A 57 -12.06 26.18 -2.61
CA PRO A 57 -12.65 27.51 -2.55
C PRO A 57 -14.10 27.49 -3.09
N LYS A 58 -15.05 28.03 -2.33
CA LYS A 58 -16.49 28.01 -2.64
C LYS A 58 -16.99 29.26 -3.37
N SER A 59 -16.11 30.22 -3.59
CA SER A 59 -16.46 31.50 -4.24
C SER A 59 -15.22 32.17 -4.82
N ASN A 60 -15.43 33.16 -5.68
CA ASN A 60 -14.33 33.98 -6.22
C ASN A 60 -13.46 34.60 -5.12
N ASN A 61 -14.06 35.11 -4.05
CA ASN A 61 -13.32 35.66 -2.92
C ASN A 61 -12.48 34.56 -2.21
N GLY A 62 -13.00 33.34 -2.13
CA GLY A 62 -12.27 32.16 -1.64
C GLY A 62 -11.05 31.85 -2.50
N PHE A 63 -11.18 31.89 -3.84
CA PHE A 63 -10.06 31.72 -4.77
C PHE A 63 -9.02 32.82 -4.62
N ARG A 64 -9.44 34.09 -4.52
CA ARG A 64 -8.51 35.20 -4.27
C ARG A 64 -7.74 35.04 -2.96
N THR A 65 -8.44 34.61 -1.91
CA THR A 65 -7.83 34.35 -0.60
C THR A 65 -6.83 33.20 -0.67
N LEU A 66 -7.19 32.09 -1.33
CA LEU A 66 -6.31 30.94 -1.53
C LEU A 66 -5.09 31.31 -2.37
N HIS A 67 -5.28 32.00 -3.50
CA HIS A 67 -4.19 32.47 -4.35
C HIS A 67 -3.23 33.36 -3.55
N LYS A 68 -3.74 34.35 -2.82
CA LYS A 68 -2.93 35.23 -1.97
C LYS A 68 -2.11 34.41 -0.95
N ALA A 69 -2.75 33.45 -0.27
CA ALA A 69 -2.07 32.60 0.69
C ALA A 69 -0.93 31.77 0.04
N ILE A 70 -1.15 31.25 -1.19
CA ILE A 70 -0.13 30.54 -1.95
C ILE A 70 1.04 31.45 -2.30
N ILE A 71 0.77 32.66 -2.81
CA ILE A 71 1.80 33.59 -3.22
C ILE A 71 2.64 34.07 -2.02
N GLU A 72 2.01 34.36 -0.89
CA GLU A 72 2.67 34.82 0.35
C GLU A 72 3.36 33.69 1.13
N SER A 73 3.12 32.42 0.75
CA SER A 73 3.72 31.26 1.41
C SER A 73 5.24 31.20 1.23
N SER A 74 5.92 30.45 2.11
CA SER A 74 7.38 30.27 2.06
C SER A 74 7.86 29.27 1.00
N GLY A 75 6.95 28.64 0.26
CA GLY A 75 7.27 27.65 -0.77
C GLY A 75 8.06 28.26 -1.95
N ALA A 76 8.87 27.44 -2.59
CA ALA A 76 9.57 27.80 -3.81
C ALA A 76 8.58 28.10 -4.96
N ASP A 77 8.98 28.95 -5.91
CA ASP A 77 8.10 29.40 -7.00
C ASP A 77 7.51 28.24 -7.80
N HIS A 78 8.33 27.22 -8.12
CA HIS A 78 7.84 26.05 -8.83
C HIS A 78 6.76 25.29 -8.04
N THR A 79 6.82 25.26 -6.70
CA THR A 79 5.79 24.63 -5.86
C THR A 79 4.50 25.45 -5.89
N LYS A 80 4.61 26.79 -5.79
CA LYS A 80 3.47 27.71 -5.90
C LYS A 80 2.76 27.55 -7.24
N ILE A 81 3.53 27.57 -8.32
CA ILE A 81 3.00 27.38 -9.69
C ILE A 81 2.36 25.98 -9.84
N SER A 82 2.97 24.95 -9.24
CA SER A 82 2.39 23.59 -9.26
C SER A 82 1.05 23.51 -8.55
N ILE A 83 0.87 24.19 -7.42
CA ILE A 83 -0.42 24.26 -6.73
C ILE A 83 -1.46 24.99 -7.60
N LEU A 84 -1.07 26.11 -8.22
CA LEU A 84 -1.97 26.83 -9.16
C LEU A 84 -2.34 25.95 -10.35
N TYR A 85 -1.39 25.18 -10.90
CA TYR A 85 -1.64 24.22 -11.95
C TYR A 85 -2.67 23.16 -11.53
N TYR A 86 -2.53 22.61 -10.33
CA TYR A 86 -3.50 21.66 -9.78
C TYR A 86 -4.91 22.26 -9.69
N LEU A 87 -5.04 23.52 -9.24
CA LEU A 87 -6.33 24.19 -9.17
C LEU A 87 -6.98 24.31 -10.56
N LEU A 88 -6.19 24.60 -11.60
CA LEU A 88 -6.67 24.74 -12.97
C LEU A 88 -7.08 23.40 -13.59
N LEU A 89 -6.44 22.28 -13.25
CA LEU A 89 -6.87 20.95 -13.70
C LEU A 89 -8.33 20.68 -13.35
N THR A 90 -8.79 21.16 -12.21
CA THR A 90 -10.19 20.99 -11.79
C THR A 90 -11.18 21.79 -12.66
N PHE A 91 -10.75 22.90 -13.26
CA PHE A 91 -11.58 23.66 -14.23
C PHE A 91 -11.58 23.04 -15.62
N ASP A 92 -10.49 22.39 -16.02
CA ASP A 92 -10.39 21.76 -17.34
C ASP A 92 -11.24 20.50 -17.45
N PHE A 93 -11.42 19.79 -16.33
CA PHE A 93 -12.05 18.46 -16.32
C PHE A 93 -13.53 18.43 -16.76
N PRO A 94 -14.45 19.36 -16.33
CA PRO A 94 -15.87 19.22 -16.63
C PRO A 94 -16.21 19.32 -18.11
N THR A 95 -15.40 19.98 -18.90
CA THR A 95 -15.74 20.33 -20.29
C THR A 95 -14.85 19.68 -21.34
N GLY A 96 -13.64 19.22 -21.00
CA GLY A 96 -12.66 18.66 -21.96
C GLY A 96 -12.30 19.60 -23.12
N LYS A 97 -12.80 20.85 -23.08
CA LYS A 97 -12.66 21.89 -24.11
C LYS A 97 -11.85 23.09 -23.65
N ARG A 98 -11.42 23.08 -22.38
CA ARG A 98 -10.71 24.19 -21.76
C ARG A 98 -9.35 23.70 -21.30
N ASP A 99 -8.29 24.37 -21.74
CA ASP A 99 -6.90 24.00 -21.48
C ASP A 99 -6.21 25.09 -20.64
N TYR A 100 -6.86 25.47 -19.53
CA TYR A 100 -6.31 26.53 -18.65
C TYR A 100 -5.01 26.11 -17.98
N SER A 101 -4.93 24.86 -17.56
CA SER A 101 -3.72 24.29 -17.00
C SER A 101 -2.58 24.28 -18.02
N LEU A 102 -2.87 23.97 -19.30
CA LEU A 102 -1.90 24.00 -20.39
C LEU A 102 -1.42 25.45 -20.68
N ALA A 103 -2.33 26.42 -20.64
CA ALA A 103 -1.96 27.82 -20.81
C ALA A 103 -1.02 28.32 -19.70
N LEU A 104 -1.27 27.94 -18.44
CA LEU A 104 -0.38 28.24 -17.33
C LEU A 104 0.99 27.57 -17.51
N GLU A 105 0.99 26.29 -17.87
CA GLU A 105 2.20 25.49 -18.11
C GLU A 105 3.11 26.17 -19.14
N GLN A 106 2.58 26.53 -20.32
CA GLN A 106 3.33 27.20 -21.38
C GLN A 106 3.80 28.59 -20.99
N SER A 107 3.00 29.33 -20.23
CA SER A 107 3.31 30.72 -19.82
C SER A 107 4.36 30.79 -18.73
N THR A 108 4.43 29.79 -17.85
CA THR A 108 5.34 29.75 -16.70
C THR A 108 6.55 28.83 -16.91
N PHE A 109 6.58 28.08 -18.02
CA PHE A 109 7.62 27.06 -18.27
C PHE A 109 7.74 26.06 -17.13
N LEU A 110 6.62 25.65 -16.52
CA LEU A 110 6.61 24.67 -15.44
C LEU A 110 7.26 23.36 -15.93
N PRO A 111 8.34 22.88 -15.28
CA PRO A 111 8.98 21.65 -15.71
C PRO A 111 8.05 20.44 -15.71
N GLN A 112 8.14 19.60 -16.74
CA GLN A 112 7.26 18.47 -16.99
C GLN A 112 7.10 17.53 -15.77
N LYS A 113 8.18 17.32 -15.01
CA LYS A 113 8.12 16.48 -13.79
C LYS A 113 7.10 16.98 -12.76
N TYR A 114 6.95 18.29 -12.59
CA TYR A 114 5.96 18.86 -11.67
C TYR A 114 4.53 18.73 -12.21
N GLN A 115 4.37 18.88 -13.52
CA GLN A 115 3.07 18.69 -14.18
C GLN A 115 2.59 17.25 -13.99
N ILE A 116 3.46 16.27 -14.32
CA ILE A 116 3.18 14.83 -14.18
C ILE A 116 2.83 14.50 -12.72
N PHE A 117 3.64 14.99 -11.78
CA PHE A 117 3.41 14.75 -10.36
C PHE A 117 2.06 15.31 -9.91
N MET A 118 1.75 16.57 -10.25
CA MET A 118 0.49 17.18 -9.84
C MET A 118 -0.73 16.53 -10.50
N LYS A 119 -0.64 16.08 -11.76
CA LYS A 119 -1.68 15.26 -12.40
C LYS A 119 -1.89 13.96 -11.63
N GLY A 120 -0.81 13.27 -11.26
CA GLY A 120 -0.90 12.05 -10.45
C GLY A 120 -1.60 12.28 -9.11
N LEU A 121 -1.24 13.33 -8.36
CA LEU A 121 -1.90 13.68 -7.10
C LEU A 121 -3.36 14.11 -7.30
N TRP A 122 -3.66 14.82 -8.38
CA TRP A 122 -5.02 15.23 -8.72
C TRP A 122 -5.92 14.02 -8.98
N HIS A 123 -5.44 13.01 -9.71
CA HIS A 123 -6.16 11.75 -9.90
C HIS A 123 -6.30 10.95 -8.59
N MET A 124 -5.27 10.95 -7.72
CA MET A 124 -5.37 10.35 -6.38
C MET A 124 -6.52 10.97 -5.58
N ASP A 125 -6.58 12.31 -5.54
CA ASP A 125 -7.59 13.05 -4.79
C ASP A 125 -9.01 12.85 -5.35
N ARG A 126 -9.12 12.47 -6.62
CA ARG A 126 -10.38 12.09 -7.28
C ARG A 126 -10.72 10.60 -7.15
N LYS A 127 -9.85 9.78 -6.57
CA LYS A 127 -9.96 8.32 -6.49
C LYS A 127 -9.90 7.61 -7.85
N GLU A 128 -9.30 8.23 -8.83
CA GLU A 128 -9.02 7.69 -10.15
C GLU A 128 -7.64 7.00 -10.11
N PHE A 129 -7.54 5.91 -9.31
CA PHE A 129 -6.26 5.33 -8.91
C PHE A 129 -5.45 4.74 -10.06
N GLU A 130 -6.11 4.19 -11.08
CA GLU A 130 -5.41 3.68 -12.28
C GLU A 130 -4.68 4.80 -13.01
N ALA A 131 -5.36 5.91 -13.28
CA ALA A 131 -4.75 7.06 -13.91
C ALA A 131 -3.66 7.69 -13.02
N ALA A 132 -3.91 7.76 -11.70
CA ALA A 132 -2.94 8.25 -10.74
C ALA A 132 -1.63 7.46 -10.78
N VAL A 133 -1.71 6.12 -10.75
CA VAL A 133 -0.54 5.24 -10.80
C VAL A 133 0.24 5.42 -12.11
N GLN A 134 -0.44 5.57 -13.26
CA GLN A 134 0.22 5.83 -14.55
C GLN A 134 1.09 7.09 -14.51
N TYR A 135 0.63 8.17 -13.86
CA TYR A 135 1.41 9.39 -13.71
C TYR A 135 2.50 9.24 -12.63
N LEU A 136 2.17 8.69 -11.46
CA LEU A 136 3.07 8.64 -10.29
C LEU A 136 4.21 7.63 -10.45
N THR A 137 4.10 6.70 -11.39
CA THR A 137 5.19 5.76 -11.75
C THR A 137 6.08 6.25 -12.89
N HIS A 138 5.88 7.50 -13.36
CA HIS A 138 6.69 8.03 -14.46
C HIS A 138 8.17 8.13 -14.07
N PRO A 139 9.11 7.68 -14.95
CA PRO A 139 10.54 7.59 -14.60
C PRO A 139 11.23 8.92 -14.27
N SER A 140 10.63 10.07 -14.63
CA SER A 140 11.18 11.39 -14.31
C SER A 140 10.90 11.83 -12.86
N LEU A 141 10.07 11.09 -12.11
CA LEU A 141 9.69 11.43 -10.76
C LEU A 141 10.60 10.78 -9.74
N ILE A 142 10.85 11.50 -8.66
CA ILE A 142 11.34 10.93 -7.41
C ILE A 142 10.09 10.65 -6.56
N PRO A 143 9.89 9.42 -6.07
CA PRO A 143 8.72 9.10 -5.27
C PRO A 143 8.59 10.02 -4.06
N THR A 144 7.55 10.85 -4.06
CA THR A 144 7.20 11.76 -2.97
C THR A 144 5.84 11.32 -2.41
N PHE A 145 5.65 11.41 -1.10
CA PHE A 145 4.47 10.87 -0.39
C PHE A 145 4.25 9.37 -0.62
N ALA A 146 5.34 8.62 -0.81
CA ALA A 146 5.29 7.23 -1.19
C ALA A 146 4.54 6.36 -0.17
N ASP A 147 4.80 6.59 1.11
CA ASP A 147 4.15 5.88 2.21
C ASP A 147 2.63 6.08 2.17
N GLU A 148 2.19 7.32 2.04
CA GLU A 148 0.77 7.67 2.02
C GLU A 148 0.06 7.24 0.73
N ILE A 149 0.73 7.35 -0.41
CA ILE A 149 0.19 6.85 -1.69
C ILE A 149 -0.07 5.35 -1.59
N LEU A 150 0.92 4.61 -1.09
CA LEU A 150 0.83 3.16 -0.97
C LEU A 150 -0.26 2.75 0.03
N GLU A 151 -0.33 3.40 1.20
CA GLU A 151 -1.39 3.15 2.17
C GLU A 151 -2.79 3.40 1.60
N VAL A 152 -2.98 4.49 0.86
CA VAL A 152 -4.27 4.80 0.21
C VAL A 152 -4.60 3.74 -0.83
N LEU A 153 -3.65 3.36 -1.70
CA LEU A 153 -3.86 2.32 -2.71
C LEU A 153 -4.25 0.99 -2.08
N VAL A 154 -3.58 0.55 -1.02
CA VAL A 154 -3.90 -0.70 -0.32
C VAL A 154 -5.26 -0.63 0.37
N ARG A 155 -5.56 0.46 1.10
CA ARG A 155 -6.82 0.59 1.83
C ARG A 155 -8.05 0.70 0.93
N LYS A 156 -7.90 1.30 -0.26
CA LYS A 156 -9.03 1.57 -1.18
C LYS A 156 -9.21 0.52 -2.26
N SER A 157 -8.24 -0.32 -2.50
CA SER A 157 -8.31 -1.38 -3.52
C SER A 157 -9.19 -2.58 -3.12
N LYS A 158 -9.75 -2.60 -1.91
CA LYS A 158 -10.54 -3.72 -1.36
C LYS A 158 -9.79 -5.05 -1.50
N ASP A 159 -10.13 -5.84 -2.53
CA ASP A 159 -9.54 -7.16 -2.78
C ASP A 159 -8.51 -7.16 -3.94
N ASP A 160 -8.44 -6.08 -4.72
CA ASP A 160 -7.53 -5.97 -5.86
C ASP A 160 -6.29 -5.11 -5.51
N LEU A 161 -5.20 -5.77 -5.17
CA LEU A 161 -3.94 -5.15 -4.79
C LEU A 161 -3.02 -4.82 -5.97
N THR A 162 -3.48 -5.06 -7.20
CA THR A 162 -2.69 -4.90 -8.43
C THR A 162 -2.08 -3.51 -8.54
N LEU A 163 -2.85 -2.45 -8.24
CA LEU A 163 -2.36 -1.06 -8.35
C LEU A 163 -1.29 -0.73 -7.31
N ALA A 164 -1.44 -1.21 -6.07
CA ALA A 164 -0.44 -0.99 -5.02
C ALA A 164 0.87 -1.71 -5.35
N LEU A 165 0.80 -2.94 -5.84
CA LEU A 165 1.97 -3.71 -6.28
C LEU A 165 2.61 -3.09 -7.52
N ALA A 166 1.80 -2.65 -8.51
CA ALA A 166 2.29 -1.97 -9.70
C ALA A 166 3.04 -0.67 -9.34
N TYR A 167 2.48 0.15 -8.44
CA TYR A 167 3.15 1.34 -7.95
C TYR A 167 4.48 1.00 -7.28
N TYR A 168 4.49 0.06 -6.34
CA TYR A 168 5.70 -0.30 -5.60
C TYR A 168 6.81 -0.84 -6.52
N HIS A 169 6.49 -1.78 -7.40
CA HIS A 169 7.50 -2.39 -8.28
C HIS A 169 8.00 -1.45 -9.37
N THR A 170 7.18 -0.50 -9.83
CA THR A 170 7.57 0.42 -10.90
C THR A 170 8.29 1.66 -10.36
N ALA A 171 7.74 2.31 -9.34
CA ALA A 171 8.34 3.51 -8.74
C ALA A 171 9.49 3.19 -7.78
N GLN A 172 9.57 1.96 -7.26
CA GLN A 172 10.57 1.50 -6.29
C GLN A 172 10.79 2.48 -5.14
N PRO A 173 9.72 2.90 -4.45
CA PRO A 173 9.82 3.89 -3.40
C PRO A 173 10.56 3.34 -2.18
N THR A 174 11.30 4.19 -1.50
CA THR A 174 11.82 3.87 -0.16
C THR A 174 10.74 4.14 0.86
N LEU A 175 10.19 3.10 1.48
CA LEU A 175 9.21 3.22 2.56
C LEU A 175 9.93 3.56 3.86
N THR A 176 9.39 4.52 4.60
CA THR A 176 9.99 5.05 5.83
C THR A 176 9.11 4.82 7.04
N SER A 177 7.79 4.82 6.88
CA SER A 177 6.88 4.61 7.99
C SER A 177 6.62 3.11 8.23
N ARG A 178 6.62 2.72 9.50
CA ARG A 178 6.28 1.36 9.91
C ARG A 178 4.88 0.97 9.42
N SER A 179 3.92 1.90 9.48
CA SER A 179 2.54 1.68 9.03
C SER A 179 2.48 1.33 7.54
N ALA A 180 3.22 2.06 6.68
CA ALA A 180 3.25 1.79 5.25
C ALA A 180 3.89 0.43 4.95
N ILE A 181 4.99 0.08 5.63
CA ILE A 181 5.67 -1.21 5.49
C ILE A 181 4.72 -2.35 5.89
N GLU A 182 4.07 -2.27 7.04
CA GLU A 182 3.13 -3.30 7.51
C GLU A 182 1.88 -3.40 6.61
N CYS A 183 1.36 -2.27 6.15
CA CYS A 183 0.23 -2.20 5.22
C CYS A 183 0.56 -2.88 3.89
N PHE A 184 1.70 -2.54 3.30
CA PHE A 184 2.17 -3.12 2.05
C PHE A 184 2.53 -4.61 2.21
N PHE A 185 3.21 -4.97 3.29
CA PHE A 185 3.52 -6.36 3.58
C PHE A 185 2.27 -7.22 3.69
N SER A 186 1.23 -6.73 4.38
CA SER A 186 -0.06 -7.42 4.46
C SER A 186 -0.71 -7.59 3.09
N ALA A 187 -0.50 -6.63 2.18
CA ALA A 187 -0.96 -6.71 0.80
C ALA A 187 -0.23 -7.82 0.03
N ILE A 188 1.11 -7.84 0.08
CA ILE A 188 1.91 -8.90 -0.56
C ILE A 188 1.53 -10.28 0.00
N ALA A 189 1.43 -10.40 1.32
CA ALA A 189 1.12 -11.68 1.98
C ALA A 189 -0.26 -12.26 1.57
N ARG A 190 -1.19 -11.40 1.16
CA ARG A 190 -2.48 -11.83 0.61
C ARG A 190 -2.41 -12.26 -0.86
N THR A 191 -1.38 -11.86 -1.59
CA THR A 191 -1.19 -12.14 -3.01
C THR A 191 -0.28 -13.34 -3.22
N SER A 192 0.89 -13.34 -2.56
CA SER A 192 1.93 -14.37 -2.68
C SER A 192 2.64 -14.55 -1.35
N VAL A 193 2.59 -15.76 -0.81
CA VAL A 193 3.30 -16.11 0.44
C VAL A 193 4.81 -16.07 0.22
N THR A 194 5.25 -16.53 -0.93
CA THR A 194 6.67 -16.58 -1.31
C THR A 194 7.25 -15.17 -1.44
N ASP A 195 6.58 -14.25 -2.12
CA ASP A 195 7.07 -12.87 -2.26
C ASP A 195 7.11 -12.14 -0.91
N ALA A 196 6.10 -12.35 -0.06
CA ALA A 196 6.09 -11.81 1.30
C ALA A 196 7.25 -12.35 2.15
N PHE A 197 7.58 -13.64 2.00
CA PHE A 197 8.70 -14.24 2.70
C PHE A 197 10.04 -13.62 2.27
N TYR A 198 10.28 -13.46 0.97
CA TYR A 198 11.49 -12.80 0.49
C TYR A 198 11.54 -11.31 0.84
N PHE A 199 10.39 -10.64 0.85
CA PHE A 199 10.30 -9.27 1.36
C PHE A 199 10.71 -9.20 2.83
N THR A 200 10.26 -10.14 3.67
CA THR A 200 10.69 -10.23 5.08
C THR A 200 12.21 -10.31 5.19
N ARG A 201 12.85 -11.15 4.39
CA ARG A 201 14.31 -11.30 4.38
C ARG A 201 15.08 -10.06 3.92
N SER A 202 14.44 -9.19 3.15
CA SER A 202 15.03 -7.91 2.71
C SER A 202 15.01 -6.83 3.80
N GLN A 203 14.25 -7.05 4.88
CA GLN A 203 14.11 -6.09 5.96
C GLN A 203 15.26 -6.18 6.98
N PRO A 204 15.48 -5.14 7.81
CA PRO A 204 16.45 -5.19 8.89
C PRO A 204 16.23 -6.38 9.84
N GLN A 205 17.30 -7.02 10.28
CA GLN A 205 17.24 -8.25 11.07
C GLN A 205 16.32 -8.19 12.29
N HIS A 206 16.27 -7.04 12.97
CA HIS A 206 15.43 -6.85 14.16
C HIS A 206 13.92 -6.88 13.85
N SER A 207 13.50 -6.69 12.61
CA SER A 207 12.08 -6.73 12.20
C SER A 207 11.68 -8.02 11.48
N GLN A 208 12.65 -8.84 11.05
CA GLN A 208 12.38 -10.04 10.27
C GLN A 208 11.49 -11.04 11.00
N GLN A 209 11.78 -11.34 12.28
CA GLN A 209 10.97 -12.26 13.06
C GLN A 209 9.52 -11.80 13.17
N HIS A 210 9.30 -10.53 13.53
CA HIS A 210 7.95 -9.97 13.64
C HIS A 210 7.17 -10.04 12.33
N MET A 211 7.82 -9.70 11.21
CA MET A 211 7.18 -9.75 9.89
C MET A 211 6.90 -11.19 9.46
N PHE A 212 7.77 -12.13 9.81
CA PHE A 212 7.55 -13.54 9.55
C PHE A 212 6.34 -14.08 10.34
N GLU A 213 6.22 -13.72 11.61
CA GLU A 213 5.05 -14.06 12.44
C GLU A 213 3.75 -13.44 11.88
N MET A 214 3.81 -12.19 11.38
CA MET A 214 2.70 -11.57 10.64
C MET A 214 2.33 -12.35 9.39
N LEU A 215 3.31 -12.81 8.59
CA LEU A 215 3.06 -13.65 7.41
C LEU A 215 2.28 -14.89 7.78
N VAL A 216 2.74 -15.63 8.79
CA VAL A 216 2.07 -16.84 9.28
C VAL A 216 0.63 -16.54 9.73
N SER A 217 0.44 -15.44 10.46
CA SER A 217 -0.89 -15.01 10.92
C SER A 217 -1.84 -14.67 9.76
N VAL A 218 -1.36 -13.92 8.76
CA VAL A 218 -2.15 -13.55 7.57
C VAL A 218 -2.56 -14.79 6.78
N VAL A 219 -1.63 -15.72 6.57
CA VAL A 219 -1.92 -16.96 5.82
C VAL A 219 -2.97 -17.81 6.52
N LEU A 220 -2.86 -18.00 7.83
CA LEU A 220 -3.74 -18.94 8.57
C LEU A 220 -5.11 -18.34 8.95
N ASN A 221 -5.20 -17.01 9.17
CA ASN A 221 -6.46 -16.38 9.59
C ASN A 221 -7.16 -15.56 8.51
N ASN A 222 -6.41 -14.86 7.64
CA ASN A 222 -6.96 -13.83 6.76
C ASN A 222 -6.97 -14.23 5.27
N SER A 223 -6.56 -15.45 4.93
CA SER A 223 -6.69 -15.94 3.56
C SER A 223 -8.15 -16.23 3.22
N PRO A 224 -8.61 -15.95 1.98
CA PRO A 224 -9.91 -16.39 1.50
C PRO A 224 -10.09 -17.89 1.70
N LYS A 225 -11.32 -18.35 2.01
CA LYS A 225 -11.56 -19.74 2.39
C LYS A 225 -11.17 -20.76 1.32
N ASP A 226 -11.30 -20.41 0.08
CA ASP A 226 -10.93 -21.18 -1.11
C ASP A 226 -9.42 -21.29 -1.34
N LEU A 227 -8.65 -20.30 -0.88
CA LEU A 227 -7.20 -20.23 -1.04
C LEU A 227 -6.40 -20.63 0.21
N VAL A 228 -7.05 -20.85 1.37
CA VAL A 228 -6.35 -21.17 2.63
C VAL A 228 -5.50 -22.43 2.51
N ALA A 229 -6.01 -23.45 1.83
CA ALA A 229 -5.30 -24.73 1.69
C ALA A 229 -4.01 -24.54 0.87
N ASP A 230 -4.11 -23.91 -0.29
CA ASP A 230 -2.97 -23.69 -1.20
C ASP A 230 -1.93 -22.80 -0.56
N ARG A 231 -2.34 -21.72 0.09
CA ARG A 231 -1.42 -20.82 0.79
C ARG A 231 -0.77 -21.45 2.03
N SER A 232 -1.50 -22.30 2.74
CA SER A 232 -0.92 -23.05 3.86
C SER A 232 0.11 -24.06 3.36
N LEU A 233 -0.12 -24.69 2.20
CA LEU A 233 0.85 -25.56 1.57
C LEU A 233 2.09 -24.80 1.08
N GLU A 234 1.88 -23.62 0.47
CA GLU A 234 2.97 -22.72 0.08
C GLU A 234 3.81 -22.32 1.31
N LEU A 235 3.16 -21.90 2.42
CA LEU A 235 3.84 -21.54 3.67
C LEU A 235 4.69 -22.66 4.24
N VAL A 236 4.17 -23.90 4.31
CA VAL A 236 4.92 -25.03 4.86
C VAL A 236 6.03 -25.50 3.93
N SER A 237 5.99 -25.13 2.65
CA SER A 237 7.00 -25.46 1.64
C SER A 237 8.11 -24.42 1.51
N LEU A 238 8.03 -23.29 2.23
CA LEU A 238 9.05 -22.24 2.18
C LEU A 238 10.43 -22.76 2.59
N PRO A 239 11.51 -22.27 1.96
CA PRO A 239 12.88 -22.67 2.28
C PRO A 239 13.38 -21.94 3.53
N LEU A 240 12.82 -22.29 4.71
CA LEU A 240 13.18 -21.67 5.98
C LEU A 240 14.60 -22.08 6.41
N SER A 241 15.36 -21.13 6.94
CA SER A 241 16.59 -21.39 7.67
C SER A 241 16.32 -22.12 9.00
N LEU A 242 17.35 -22.54 9.70
CA LEU A 242 17.21 -23.15 11.04
C LEU A 242 16.58 -22.17 12.04
N GLU A 243 16.95 -20.89 11.96
CA GLU A 243 16.42 -19.83 12.82
C GLU A 243 14.96 -19.55 12.51
N GLU A 244 14.59 -19.41 11.24
CA GLU A 244 13.21 -19.20 10.80
C GLU A 244 12.30 -20.41 11.15
N ASN A 245 12.81 -21.63 11.09
CA ASN A 245 12.10 -22.80 11.57
C ASN A 245 11.85 -22.74 13.09
N ALA A 246 12.84 -22.29 13.87
CA ALA A 246 12.66 -22.11 15.30
C ALA A 246 11.58 -21.05 15.59
N TRP A 247 11.59 -19.89 14.90
CA TRP A 247 10.53 -18.88 15.02
C TRP A 247 9.15 -19.45 14.66
N PHE A 248 9.07 -20.24 13.57
CA PHE A 248 7.83 -20.85 13.11
C PHE A 248 7.23 -21.79 14.16
N GLU A 249 8.03 -22.68 14.73
CA GLU A 249 7.58 -23.62 15.75
C GLU A 249 7.24 -22.92 17.07
N GLU A 250 8.09 -21.98 17.52
CA GLU A 250 7.87 -21.23 18.74
C GLU A 250 6.58 -20.41 18.64
N TYR A 251 6.37 -19.68 17.55
CA TYR A 251 5.19 -18.87 17.35
C TYR A 251 3.90 -19.71 17.35
N LEU A 252 3.87 -20.81 16.60
CA LEU A 252 2.67 -21.62 16.41
C LEU A 252 2.37 -22.59 17.56
N LEU A 253 3.36 -22.99 18.33
CA LEU A 253 3.17 -23.96 19.42
C LEU A 253 3.09 -23.31 20.80
N TYR A 254 3.85 -22.24 21.02
CA TYR A 254 4.05 -21.65 22.35
C TYR A 254 3.69 -20.16 22.41
N GLY A 255 3.84 -19.43 21.29
CA GLY A 255 3.57 -18.00 21.19
C GLY A 255 2.11 -17.65 20.88
N ASP A 256 1.91 -16.42 20.42
CA ASP A 256 0.57 -15.85 20.10
C ASP A 256 -0.10 -16.61 18.94
N GLY A 257 0.67 -17.18 18.04
CA GLY A 257 0.16 -17.98 16.92
C GLY A 257 -0.51 -19.29 17.33
N ARG A 258 -0.39 -19.71 18.60
CA ARG A 258 -1.07 -20.92 19.14
C ARG A 258 -2.58 -20.87 18.99
N ALA A 259 -3.17 -19.65 19.02
CA ALA A 259 -4.61 -19.45 18.88
C ALA A 259 -5.08 -19.48 17.40
N LEU A 260 -4.17 -19.47 16.44
CA LEU A 260 -4.49 -19.51 15.02
C LEU A 260 -5.11 -20.86 14.64
N LYS A 261 -6.01 -20.81 13.65
CA LYS A 261 -6.63 -22.02 13.11
C LYS A 261 -5.58 -22.98 12.57
N LYS A 262 -5.67 -24.23 12.95
CA LYS A 262 -4.77 -25.31 12.49
C LYS A 262 -3.27 -25.09 12.79
N SER A 263 -2.92 -24.26 13.79
CA SER A 263 -1.53 -23.96 14.13
C SER A 263 -0.67 -25.24 14.28
N LYS A 264 -1.15 -26.21 15.06
CA LYS A 264 -0.47 -27.51 15.24
C LYS A 264 -0.40 -28.35 13.98
N ASP A 265 -1.50 -28.36 13.19
CA ASP A 265 -1.56 -29.12 11.93
C ASP A 265 -0.55 -28.54 10.92
N THR A 266 -0.35 -27.21 10.92
CA THR A 266 0.62 -26.52 10.05
C THR A 266 2.07 -26.90 10.39
N VAL A 267 2.41 -26.92 11.68
CA VAL A 267 3.74 -27.37 12.13
C VAL A 267 3.94 -28.85 11.77
N LEU A 268 2.92 -29.68 11.98
CA LEU A 268 2.99 -31.10 11.62
C LEU A 268 3.23 -31.28 10.12
N MET A 269 2.47 -30.59 9.28
CA MET A 269 2.63 -30.65 7.81
C MET A 269 4.06 -30.27 7.40
N ARG A 270 4.62 -29.23 8.03
CA ARG A 270 6.00 -28.84 7.74
C ARG A 270 7.01 -29.92 8.15
N LYS A 271 6.90 -30.47 9.37
CA LYS A 271 7.79 -31.55 9.83
C LYS A 271 7.74 -32.75 8.90
N ILE A 272 6.56 -33.13 8.42
CA ILE A 272 6.41 -34.20 7.44
C ILE A 272 7.03 -33.80 6.09
N GLY A 273 6.75 -32.60 5.58
CA GLY A 273 7.26 -32.12 4.30
C GLY A 273 8.78 -31.94 4.27
N THR A 274 9.42 -31.70 5.41
CA THR A 274 10.89 -31.58 5.55
C THR A 274 11.58 -32.87 5.96
N GLY A 275 10.84 -34.01 6.07
CA GLY A 275 11.40 -35.30 6.43
C GLY A 275 11.63 -35.53 7.92
N ASN A 276 11.26 -34.59 8.79
CA ASN A 276 11.40 -34.69 10.25
C ASN A 276 10.29 -35.55 10.87
N PHE A 277 10.18 -36.81 10.43
CA PHE A 277 9.09 -37.71 10.83
C PHE A 277 9.15 -38.08 12.32
N ILE A 278 10.32 -38.23 12.91
CA ILE A 278 10.48 -38.56 14.33
C ILE A 278 9.90 -37.47 15.21
N ASP A 279 10.21 -36.22 14.89
CA ASP A 279 9.69 -35.08 15.62
C ASP A 279 8.17 -34.89 15.38
N ALA A 280 7.70 -35.15 14.16
CA ALA A 280 6.29 -35.15 13.84
C ALA A 280 5.50 -36.16 14.69
N LEU A 281 6.02 -37.38 14.87
CA LEU A 281 5.39 -38.41 15.69
C LEU A 281 5.41 -38.09 17.18
N SER A 282 6.40 -37.31 17.65
CA SER A 282 6.54 -36.94 19.06
C SER A 282 5.60 -35.81 19.48
N MET A 283 4.93 -35.12 18.52
CA MET A 283 4.03 -34.00 18.81
C MET A 283 2.80 -34.46 19.60
N ARG A 284 2.61 -33.86 20.81
CA ARG A 284 1.48 -34.17 21.69
C ARG A 284 0.15 -33.57 21.13
N GLY A 285 -0.94 -34.34 21.21
CA GLY A 285 -2.29 -33.89 20.93
C GLY A 285 -2.77 -34.15 19.48
N ILE A 286 -2.02 -34.90 18.67
CA ILE A 286 -2.38 -35.29 17.32
C ILE A 286 -2.99 -36.71 17.30
N ASN A 287 -2.78 -37.49 18.35
CA ASN A 287 -3.13 -38.90 18.46
C ASN A 287 -4.64 -39.24 18.40
N SER A 288 -5.53 -38.25 18.31
CA SER A 288 -6.98 -38.46 18.30
C SER A 288 -7.64 -38.50 16.91
N ARG A 289 -6.86 -38.26 15.85
CA ARG A 289 -7.40 -38.24 14.48
C ARG A 289 -6.98 -39.51 13.74
N SER A 290 -7.97 -40.29 13.30
CA SER A 290 -7.78 -41.39 12.39
C SER A 290 -8.37 -41.07 11.02
N ILE A 291 -7.75 -41.53 9.95
CA ILE A 291 -8.27 -41.48 8.59
C ILE A 291 -8.51 -42.92 8.14
N GLY A 292 -9.76 -43.36 8.16
CA GLY A 292 -10.10 -44.77 7.95
C GLY A 292 -9.52 -45.64 9.08
N ASN A 293 -8.75 -46.66 8.72
CA ASN A 293 -8.07 -47.58 9.66
C ASN A 293 -6.64 -47.14 9.99
N LEU A 294 -6.20 -46.00 9.50
CA LEU A 294 -4.87 -45.43 9.77
C LEU A 294 -4.96 -44.43 10.91
N ASP A 295 -4.30 -44.73 12.02
CA ASP A 295 -4.05 -43.81 13.11
C ASP A 295 -2.53 -43.50 13.27
N TRP A 296 -2.21 -42.56 14.12
CA TRP A 296 -0.82 -42.16 14.35
C TRP A 296 0.01 -43.25 15.00
N ASN A 297 -0.61 -44.16 15.75
CA ASN A 297 0.10 -45.30 16.38
C ASN A 297 0.50 -46.30 15.29
N ASN A 298 -0.42 -46.61 14.35
CA ASN A 298 -0.11 -47.48 13.22
C ASN A 298 0.98 -46.88 12.32
N LEU A 299 0.98 -45.57 12.09
CA LEU A 299 2.04 -44.89 11.36
C LEU A 299 3.39 -44.94 12.12
N SER A 300 3.38 -44.65 13.41
CA SER A 300 4.56 -44.71 14.28
C SER A 300 5.17 -46.11 14.28
N ASP A 301 4.35 -47.13 14.43
CA ASP A 301 4.81 -48.51 14.44
C ASP A 301 5.30 -48.96 13.06
N GLY A 302 4.62 -48.50 11.98
CA GLY A 302 5.11 -48.75 10.62
C GLY A 302 6.50 -48.16 10.37
N ILE A 303 6.77 -46.94 10.81
CA ILE A 303 8.06 -46.28 10.67
C ILE A 303 9.14 -47.00 11.52
N LYS A 304 8.81 -47.37 12.75
CA LYS A 304 9.74 -48.16 13.61
C LYS A 304 10.10 -49.51 12.97
N HIS A 305 9.20 -50.08 12.17
CA HIS A 305 9.43 -51.35 11.45
C HIS A 305 10.00 -51.13 10.03
N GLY A 306 10.43 -49.91 9.71
CA GLY A 306 11.10 -49.60 8.43
C GLY A 306 10.13 -49.38 7.25
N LEU A 307 8.86 -49.20 7.52
CA LEU A 307 7.86 -48.78 6.52
C LEU A 307 7.91 -47.27 6.41
N GLY A 308 8.59 -46.74 5.40
CA GLY A 308 8.67 -45.28 5.15
C GLY A 308 9.94 -44.92 4.38
N PRO A 309 10.14 -43.66 4.05
CA PRO A 309 11.36 -43.21 3.41
C PRO A 309 12.54 -43.53 4.34
N ARG A 310 13.52 -44.26 3.81
CA ARG A 310 14.76 -44.57 4.52
C ARG A 310 15.47 -43.23 4.77
N ILE A 311 15.66 -42.91 6.03
CA ILE A 311 16.57 -41.82 6.43
C ILE A 311 17.97 -42.47 6.34
N ASP A 312 18.58 -42.40 5.17
CA ASP A 312 20.00 -42.67 5.03
C ASP A 312 20.72 -41.56 5.82
N GLY A 313 21.45 -41.95 6.87
CA GLY A 313 22.10 -41.10 7.84
C GLY A 313 23.27 -40.28 7.27
#